data_a1b752c58a65f513ca02d44e9d825b16
#
_entry.id   a1b752c58a65f513ca02d44e9d825b16
#
_cell.length_a   1.000
_cell.length_b   1.000
_cell.length_c   1.000
_cell.angle_alpha   90.00
_cell.angle_beta   90.00
_cell.angle_gamma   90.00
#
_symmetry.space_group_name_H-M   'P 1'
#
loop_
_entity.id
_entity.type
_entity.pdbx_description
1 polymer ?
#
loop_
_entity_poly.entity_id
_entity_poly.type
_entity_poly.pdbx_seq_one_letter_code
_entity_poly.pdbx_strand_id
1 'polypeptide(L)'
;RKSFFSILLCFILIPFTISAISLSEIENDPIRYVKVYEVMDETGCYYTGSMYVDKDSVEVLLCAPPLYTIRGKTYFIDHGAIIQDTRIINYDYNQSMETITKRLILDNPKISRDELIKKYLDIIHIYSGITYSETYSKMYNSDGTIALDNLPDIPPQKCGSFSGIGRAANYMFYKCYNHYFQL
;
A
#
# COMPACT_ATOMS: atom_id res chain seq x y z
N ARG A 1 56.12 -39.56 7.06
CA ARG A 1 55.35 -38.99 5.93
C ARG A 1 53.96 -38.58 6.45
N LYS A 2 53.78 -37.29 6.73
CA LYS A 2 52.51 -36.74 7.10
C LYS A 2 51.81 -36.19 5.83
N SER A 3 50.73 -36.85 5.39
CA SER A 3 49.87 -36.37 4.31
C SER A 3 49.06 -35.20 4.83
N PHE A 4 49.30 -34.00 4.29
CA PHE A 4 48.46 -32.86 4.43
C PHE A 4 47.27 -33.03 3.49
N PHE A 5 46.08 -33.29 4.06
CA PHE A 5 44.83 -33.20 3.34
C PHE A 5 44.44 -31.71 3.28
N SER A 6 44.73 -31.04 2.17
CA SER A 6 44.19 -29.73 1.87
C SER A 6 42.72 -29.87 1.56
N ILE A 7 41.86 -29.56 2.52
CA ILE A 7 40.43 -29.36 2.28
C ILE A 7 40.31 -28.00 1.57
N LEU A 8 40.19 -28.06 0.26
CA LEU A 8 39.79 -26.89 -0.55
C LEU A 8 38.33 -26.59 -0.26
N LEU A 9 38.08 -25.65 0.68
CA LEU A 9 36.77 -25.18 0.98
C LEU A 9 36.34 -24.28 -0.21
N CYS A 10 35.69 -24.86 -1.20
CA CYS A 10 34.98 -24.09 -2.22
C CYS A 10 33.83 -23.37 -1.55
N PHE A 11 34.07 -22.15 -1.14
CA PHE A 11 32.98 -21.18 -0.92
C PHE A 11 32.30 -20.98 -2.28
N ILE A 12 31.22 -21.71 -2.50
CA ILE A 12 30.25 -21.36 -3.52
C ILE A 12 29.69 -20.02 -3.06
N LEU A 13 30.24 -18.94 -3.60
CA LEU A 13 29.60 -17.63 -3.58
C LEU A 13 28.33 -17.80 -4.41
N ILE A 14 27.25 -18.25 -3.74
CA ILE A 14 25.92 -18.11 -4.28
C ILE A 14 25.76 -16.59 -4.36
N PRO A 15 25.71 -15.99 -5.56
CA PRO A 15 25.35 -14.61 -5.65
C PRO A 15 23.97 -14.52 -4.98
N PHE A 16 23.89 -13.85 -3.85
CA PHE A 16 22.60 -13.35 -3.37
C PHE A 16 22.15 -12.41 -4.49
N THR A 17 21.47 -12.96 -5.48
CA THR A 17 20.65 -12.16 -6.37
C THR A 17 19.65 -11.49 -5.43
N ILE A 18 19.89 -10.20 -5.17
CA ILE A 18 18.86 -9.33 -4.60
C ILE A 18 17.70 -9.55 -5.56
N SER A 19 16.69 -10.28 -5.09
CA SER A 19 15.56 -10.66 -5.92
C SER A 19 14.89 -9.37 -6.36
N ALA A 20 15.24 -8.94 -7.56
CA ALA A 20 14.56 -7.89 -8.27
C ALA A 20 13.17 -8.42 -8.56
N ILE A 21 12.13 -7.67 -8.18
CA ILE A 21 10.76 -8.09 -8.44
C ILE A 21 10.39 -7.77 -9.88
N SER A 22 9.96 -8.78 -10.63
CA SER A 22 9.49 -8.62 -12.00
C SER A 22 7.97 -8.48 -12.08
N LEU A 23 7.48 -7.90 -13.17
CA LEU A 23 6.05 -7.84 -13.44
C LEU A 23 5.41 -9.23 -13.44
N SER A 24 6.08 -10.18 -14.09
CA SER A 24 5.63 -11.58 -14.15
C SER A 24 5.50 -12.22 -12.76
N GLU A 25 6.38 -11.89 -11.82
CA GLU A 25 6.30 -12.42 -10.46
C GLU A 25 5.07 -11.86 -9.73
N ILE A 26 4.79 -10.57 -9.86
CA ILE A 26 3.62 -9.94 -9.25
C ILE A 26 2.32 -10.51 -9.82
N GLU A 27 2.24 -10.66 -11.14
CA GLU A 27 1.01 -11.10 -11.82
C GLU A 27 0.72 -12.60 -11.65
N ASN A 28 1.76 -13.43 -11.52
CA ASN A 28 1.60 -14.87 -11.40
C ASN A 28 1.41 -15.38 -9.97
N ASP A 29 1.55 -14.53 -8.96
CA ASP A 29 1.26 -14.88 -7.56
C ASP A 29 0.16 -13.98 -6.95
N PRO A 30 -1.10 -14.10 -7.39
CA PRO A 30 -2.22 -13.30 -6.87
C PRO A 30 -2.58 -13.66 -5.42
N ILE A 31 -2.04 -14.74 -4.86
CA ILE A 31 -2.22 -15.11 -3.45
C ILE A 31 -1.37 -14.20 -2.57
N ARG A 32 -0.16 -13.86 -3.00
CA ARG A 32 0.76 -12.97 -2.29
C ARG A 32 0.54 -11.50 -2.67
N TYR A 33 0.50 -11.21 -3.97
CA TYR A 33 0.36 -9.85 -4.50
C TYR A 33 -1.10 -9.57 -4.85
N VAL A 34 -1.80 -8.93 -3.92
CA VAL A 34 -3.24 -8.68 -4.07
C VAL A 34 -3.45 -7.36 -4.79
N LYS A 35 -4.08 -7.41 -5.97
CA LYS A 35 -4.49 -6.20 -6.70
C LYS A 35 -5.60 -5.50 -5.92
N VAL A 36 -5.37 -4.26 -5.52
CA VAL A 36 -6.32 -3.46 -4.72
C VAL A 36 -6.89 -2.26 -5.48
N TYR A 37 -6.24 -1.85 -6.55
CA TYR A 37 -6.66 -0.70 -7.35
C TYR A 37 -6.19 -0.82 -8.79
N GLU A 38 -6.98 -0.26 -9.70
CA GLU A 38 -6.71 -0.22 -11.13
C GLU A 38 -7.10 1.15 -11.68
N VAL A 39 -6.20 1.73 -12.48
CA VAL A 39 -6.42 3.00 -13.17
C VAL A 39 -6.70 2.72 -14.64
N MET A 40 -7.84 3.18 -15.13
CA MET A 40 -8.17 3.17 -16.54
C MET A 40 -7.96 4.57 -17.12
N ASP A 41 -7.70 4.65 -18.40
CA ASP A 41 -7.66 5.94 -19.08
C ASP A 41 -9.05 6.62 -19.10
N GLU A 42 -9.11 7.87 -19.56
CA GLU A 42 -10.35 8.63 -19.61
C GLU A 42 -11.43 7.99 -20.50
N THR A 43 -11.05 7.13 -21.43
CA THR A 43 -11.98 6.40 -22.31
C THR A 43 -12.49 5.10 -21.65
N GLY A 44 -11.86 4.66 -20.58
CA GLY A 44 -12.14 3.36 -19.95
C GLY A 44 -11.72 2.16 -20.80
N CYS A 45 -10.97 2.39 -21.89
CA CYS A 45 -10.59 1.35 -22.84
C CYS A 45 -9.16 0.84 -22.62
N TYR A 46 -8.29 1.67 -22.05
CA TYR A 46 -6.90 1.33 -21.84
C TYR A 46 -6.54 1.37 -20.36
N TYR A 47 -5.90 0.31 -19.94
CA TYR A 47 -5.31 0.18 -18.64
C TYR A 47 -4.05 1.07 -18.53
N THR A 48 -3.96 1.92 -17.52
CA THR A 48 -2.81 2.82 -17.32
C THR A 48 -1.97 2.44 -16.11
N GLY A 49 -2.55 1.80 -15.10
CA GLY A 49 -1.78 1.40 -13.94
C GLY A 49 -2.55 0.55 -12.95
N SER A 50 -1.84 -0.16 -12.07
CA SER A 50 -2.44 -0.90 -10.96
C SER A 50 -1.61 -0.84 -9.70
N MET A 51 -2.29 -1.01 -8.56
CA MET A 51 -1.66 -1.10 -7.26
C MET A 51 -1.90 -2.47 -6.64
N TYR A 52 -0.82 -3.04 -6.14
CA TYR A 52 -0.79 -4.31 -5.44
C TYR A 52 -0.26 -4.12 -4.02
N VAL A 53 -0.71 -4.98 -3.12
CA VAL A 53 -0.18 -5.12 -1.77
C VAL A 53 0.50 -6.48 -1.65
N ASP A 54 1.77 -6.50 -1.20
CA ASP A 54 2.42 -7.74 -0.77
C ASP A 54 1.83 -8.14 0.59
N LYS A 55 0.89 -9.07 0.56
CA LYS A 55 0.16 -9.56 1.74
C LYS A 55 1.09 -10.07 2.84
N ASP A 56 2.21 -10.67 2.47
CA ASP A 56 3.13 -11.30 3.41
C ASP A 56 4.07 -10.28 4.09
N SER A 57 4.12 -9.06 3.55
CA SER A 57 4.84 -7.94 4.15
C SER A 57 4.03 -7.14 5.17
N VAL A 58 2.72 -7.41 5.29
CA VAL A 58 1.82 -6.62 6.14
C VAL A 58 1.98 -7.00 7.60
N GLU A 59 2.35 -6.01 8.43
CA GLU A 59 2.57 -6.19 9.86
C GLU A 59 1.97 -5.03 10.67
N VAL A 60 1.50 -5.35 11.88
CA VAL A 60 0.96 -4.37 12.83
C VAL A 60 2.10 -3.79 13.65
N LEU A 61 2.29 -2.46 13.60
CA LEU A 61 3.25 -1.73 14.43
C LEU A 61 2.63 -1.18 15.72
N LEU A 62 1.35 -0.78 15.65
CA LEU A 62 0.59 -0.29 16.79
C LEU A 62 -0.85 -0.79 16.72
N CYS A 63 -1.33 -1.33 17.84
CA CYS A 63 -2.74 -1.65 18.06
C CYS A 63 -3.17 -1.03 19.40
N ALA A 64 -3.62 0.22 19.36
CA ALA A 64 -4.07 0.97 20.54
C ALA A 64 -5.34 1.76 20.18
N PRO A 65 -6.53 1.10 20.15
CA PRO A 65 -7.76 1.78 19.78
C PRO A 65 -7.95 3.10 20.51
N PRO A 66 -8.33 4.19 19.84
CA PRO A 66 -8.83 4.25 18.45
C PRO A 66 -7.74 4.38 17.38
N LEU A 67 -6.44 4.26 17.75
CA LEU A 67 -5.30 4.46 16.85
C LEU A 67 -4.65 3.13 16.49
N TYR A 68 -4.29 3.00 15.21
CA TYR A 68 -3.58 1.82 14.68
C TYR A 68 -2.49 2.26 13.72
N THR A 69 -1.42 1.48 13.64
CA THR A 69 -0.36 1.67 12.65
C THR A 69 0.00 0.33 12.03
N ILE A 70 0.02 0.26 10.71
CA ILE A 70 0.35 -0.93 9.93
C ILE A 70 1.45 -0.56 8.95
N ARG A 71 2.43 -1.45 8.78
CA ARG A 71 3.46 -1.36 7.74
C ARG A 71 3.20 -2.42 6.69
N GLY A 72 3.51 -2.13 5.43
CA GLY A 72 3.44 -3.09 4.34
C GLY A 72 4.11 -2.57 3.08
N LYS A 73 4.43 -3.50 2.16
CA LYS A 73 4.95 -3.16 0.84
C LYS A 73 3.82 -3.07 -0.17
N THR A 74 3.92 -2.06 -1.02
CA THR A 74 3.02 -1.89 -2.17
C THR A 74 3.83 -1.80 -3.45
N TYR A 75 3.21 -2.18 -4.54
CA TYR A 75 3.75 -2.09 -5.88
C TYR A 75 2.76 -1.33 -6.75
N PHE A 76 3.20 -0.24 -7.35
CA PHE A 76 2.43 0.45 -8.36
C PHE A 76 3.06 0.16 -9.72
N ILE A 77 2.25 -0.37 -10.63
CA ILE A 77 2.67 -0.70 -11.99
C ILE A 77 2.08 0.37 -12.90
N ASP A 78 2.95 1.04 -13.65
CA ASP A 78 2.60 2.04 -14.64
C ASP A 78 3.40 1.81 -15.92
N HIS A 79 2.70 1.52 -17.02
CA HIS A 79 3.32 1.25 -18.34
C HIS A 79 4.51 0.27 -18.29
N GLY A 80 4.43 -0.74 -17.42
CA GLY A 80 5.48 -1.75 -17.25
C GLY A 80 6.60 -1.35 -16.28
N ALA A 81 6.68 -0.12 -15.81
CA ALA A 81 7.52 0.25 -14.69
C ALA A 81 6.87 -0.20 -13.37
N ILE A 82 7.68 -0.67 -12.44
CA ILE A 82 7.21 -1.14 -11.13
C ILE A 82 7.81 -0.22 -10.06
N ILE A 83 6.96 0.49 -9.33
CA ILE A 83 7.37 1.28 -8.17
C ILE A 83 7.05 0.49 -6.92
N GLN A 84 8.07 0.09 -6.17
CA GLN A 84 7.93 -0.56 -4.88
C GLN A 84 8.11 0.48 -3.77
N ASP A 85 7.15 0.52 -2.84
CA ASP A 85 7.22 1.37 -1.65
C ASP A 85 7.02 0.54 -0.39
N THR A 86 7.71 0.92 0.69
CA THR A 86 7.36 0.50 2.03
C THR A 86 6.52 1.60 2.67
N ARG A 87 5.26 1.30 2.97
CA ARG A 87 4.32 2.26 3.53
C ARG A 87 4.08 2.01 5.00
N ILE A 88 4.09 3.10 5.77
CA ILE A 88 3.60 3.13 7.14
C ILE A 88 2.28 3.88 7.11
N ILE A 89 1.21 3.20 7.51
CA ILE A 89 -0.16 3.71 7.45
C ILE A 89 -0.69 3.82 8.86
N ASN A 90 -1.15 5.02 9.21
CA ASN A 90 -1.80 5.29 10.49
C ASN A 90 -3.30 5.45 10.27
N TYR A 91 -4.08 4.86 11.18
CA TYR A 91 -5.54 4.88 11.16
C TYR A 91 -6.02 5.50 12.47
N ASP A 92 -6.96 6.44 12.36
CA ASP A 92 -7.62 7.09 13.50
C ASP A 92 -9.14 6.93 13.38
N TYR A 93 -9.73 6.04 14.18
CA TYR A 93 -11.18 5.84 14.17
C TYR A 93 -11.97 7.08 14.60
N ASN A 94 -11.38 8.00 15.36
CA ASN A 94 -12.04 9.26 15.69
C ASN A 94 -12.24 10.15 14.45
N GLN A 95 -11.48 9.90 13.39
CA GLN A 95 -11.54 10.59 12.12
C GLN A 95 -12.04 9.68 10.99
N SER A 96 -12.57 8.50 11.31
CA SER A 96 -13.18 7.61 10.32
C SER A 96 -14.40 8.27 9.69
N MET A 97 -14.72 7.85 8.46
CA MET A 97 -15.88 8.38 7.73
C MET A 97 -17.18 8.18 8.49
N GLU A 98 -17.33 7.04 9.17
CA GLU A 98 -18.48 6.79 10.03
C GLU A 98 -18.59 7.82 11.17
N THR A 99 -17.47 8.08 11.86
CA THR A 99 -17.43 9.05 12.96
C THR A 99 -17.67 10.46 12.47
N ILE A 100 -17.07 10.85 11.33
CA ILE A 100 -17.29 12.16 10.72
C ILE A 100 -18.76 12.33 10.31
N THR A 101 -19.36 11.32 9.67
CA THR A 101 -20.77 11.36 9.25
C THR A 101 -21.70 11.51 10.45
N LYS A 102 -21.50 10.71 11.50
CA LYS A 102 -22.27 10.83 12.74
C LYS A 102 -22.16 12.24 13.33
N ARG A 103 -20.97 12.82 13.36
CA ARG A 103 -20.76 14.20 13.84
C ARG A 103 -21.47 15.22 12.98
N LEU A 104 -21.38 15.12 11.65
CA LEU A 104 -22.10 16.02 10.73
C LEU A 104 -23.61 16.01 10.94
N ILE A 105 -24.18 14.84 11.21
CA ILE A 105 -25.64 14.72 11.50
C ILE A 105 -25.97 15.33 12.85
N LEU A 106 -25.17 15.05 13.88
CA LEU A 106 -25.39 15.60 15.23
C LEU A 106 -25.28 17.12 15.27
N ASP A 107 -24.29 17.68 14.59
CA ASP A 107 -24.05 19.14 14.54
C ASP A 107 -25.07 19.86 13.65
N ASN A 108 -25.74 19.15 12.75
CA ASN A 108 -26.73 19.70 11.81
C ASN A 108 -27.98 18.81 11.74
N PRO A 109 -28.80 18.79 12.80
CA PRO A 109 -29.93 17.84 12.88
C PRO A 109 -31.04 18.06 11.84
N LYS A 110 -31.00 19.16 11.11
CA LYS A 110 -31.95 19.49 10.02
C LYS A 110 -31.27 19.41 8.63
N ILE A 111 -30.06 18.89 8.54
CA ILE A 111 -29.36 18.78 7.25
C ILE A 111 -30.16 17.90 6.28
N SER A 112 -30.35 18.38 5.06
CA SER A 112 -30.96 17.57 4.02
C SER A 112 -30.04 16.44 3.59
N ARG A 113 -30.61 15.37 3.03
CA ARG A 113 -29.84 14.23 2.49
C ARG A 113 -28.80 14.69 1.45
N ASP A 114 -29.21 15.56 0.53
CA ASP A 114 -28.36 16.02 -0.56
C ASP A 114 -27.20 16.88 -0.06
N GLU A 115 -27.46 17.73 0.93
CA GLU A 115 -26.41 18.54 1.57
C GLU A 115 -25.45 17.68 2.39
N LEU A 116 -25.95 16.64 3.07
CA LEU A 116 -25.13 15.69 3.80
C LEU A 116 -24.22 14.92 2.83
N ILE A 117 -24.77 14.43 1.71
CA ILE A 117 -23.99 13.73 0.68
C ILE A 117 -22.91 14.65 0.12
N LYS A 118 -23.24 15.91 -0.20
CA LYS A 118 -22.26 16.87 -0.71
C LYS A 118 -21.10 17.07 0.29
N LYS A 119 -21.42 17.40 1.55
CA LYS A 119 -20.39 17.56 2.60
C LYS A 119 -19.56 16.29 2.81
N TYR A 120 -20.21 15.13 2.76
CA TYR A 120 -19.54 13.83 2.84
C TYR A 120 -18.54 13.64 1.71
N LEU A 121 -18.95 13.86 0.45
CA LEU A 121 -18.09 13.72 -0.71
C LEU A 121 -16.89 14.67 -0.66
N ASP A 122 -17.09 15.91 -0.25
CA ASP A 122 -16.02 16.90 -0.10
C ASP A 122 -14.94 16.44 0.89
N ILE A 123 -15.34 15.74 1.95
CA ILE A 123 -14.41 15.25 2.98
C ILE A 123 -13.66 13.99 2.53
N ILE A 124 -14.36 13.00 1.97
CA ILE A 124 -13.77 11.69 1.66
C ILE A 124 -12.71 11.74 0.56
N HIS A 125 -12.76 12.73 -0.32
CA HIS A 125 -11.72 12.93 -1.34
C HIS A 125 -10.42 13.46 -0.74
N ILE A 126 -10.50 14.12 0.41
CA ILE A 126 -9.35 14.79 1.03
C ILE A 126 -8.78 13.99 2.19
N TYR A 127 -9.66 13.40 3.02
CA TYR A 127 -9.25 12.75 4.26
C TYR A 127 -10.27 11.71 4.73
N SER A 128 -9.75 10.62 5.18
CA SER A 128 -10.53 9.44 5.58
C SER A 128 -10.19 8.90 6.97
N GLY A 129 -9.45 9.65 7.79
CA GLY A 129 -8.87 9.14 9.03
C GLY A 129 -7.61 8.29 8.80
N ILE A 130 -7.11 8.27 7.56
CA ILE A 130 -5.91 7.54 7.18
C ILE A 130 -4.82 8.55 6.81
N THR A 131 -3.63 8.38 7.37
CA THR A 131 -2.40 9.03 6.90
C THR A 131 -1.38 7.97 6.52
N TYR A 132 -0.51 8.29 5.58
CA TYR A 132 0.56 7.39 5.14
C TYR A 132 1.87 8.13 4.97
N SER A 133 2.96 7.42 5.11
CA SER A 133 4.31 7.82 4.69
C SER A 133 4.92 6.70 3.85
N GLU A 134 5.86 7.05 2.98
CA GLU A 134 6.56 6.10 2.12
C GLU A 134 8.05 6.17 2.37
N THR A 135 8.69 5.01 2.46
CA THR A 135 10.12 4.86 2.68
C THR A 135 10.65 3.73 1.82
N TYR A 136 11.95 3.76 1.55
CA TYR A 136 12.64 2.71 0.77
C TYR A 136 12.01 2.45 -0.59
N SER A 137 11.63 3.52 -1.29
CA SER A 137 11.02 3.43 -2.60
C SER A 137 12.07 3.12 -3.67
N LYS A 138 11.73 2.20 -4.57
CA LYS A 138 12.56 1.76 -5.70
C LYS A 138 11.72 1.64 -6.96
N MET A 139 12.34 1.92 -8.10
CA MET A 139 11.73 1.69 -9.39
C MET A 139 12.46 0.56 -10.12
N TYR A 140 11.69 -0.35 -10.68
CA TYR A 140 12.18 -1.46 -11.50
C TYR A 140 11.58 -1.39 -12.91
N ASN A 141 12.32 -1.90 -13.87
CA ASN A 141 11.80 -2.24 -15.19
C ASN A 141 10.91 -3.50 -15.08
N SER A 142 10.15 -3.78 -16.13
CA SER A 142 9.25 -4.95 -16.18
C SER A 142 9.98 -6.30 -16.01
N ASP A 143 11.25 -6.37 -16.38
CA ASP A 143 12.12 -7.53 -16.22
C ASP A 143 12.71 -7.68 -14.81
N GLY A 144 12.43 -6.72 -13.92
CA GLY A 144 12.92 -6.70 -12.54
C GLY A 144 14.29 -6.04 -12.37
N THR A 145 14.92 -5.52 -13.41
CA THR A 145 16.15 -4.73 -13.26
C THR A 145 15.85 -3.39 -12.58
N ILE A 146 16.76 -2.94 -11.70
CA ILE A 146 16.57 -1.66 -10.99
C ILE A 146 16.75 -0.51 -11.99
N ALA A 147 15.70 0.31 -12.14
CA ALA A 147 15.74 1.55 -12.92
C ALA A 147 16.19 2.73 -12.05
N LEU A 148 15.67 2.85 -10.83
CA LEU A 148 16.07 3.86 -9.85
C LEU A 148 16.08 3.23 -8.46
N ASP A 149 17.15 3.46 -7.70
CA ASP A 149 17.27 3.08 -6.30
C ASP A 149 17.21 4.33 -5.42
N ASN A 150 16.66 4.18 -4.21
CA ASN A 150 16.57 5.24 -3.23
C ASN A 150 15.79 6.49 -3.72
N LEU A 151 14.55 6.29 -4.15
CA LEU A 151 13.63 7.40 -4.34
C LEU A 151 13.42 8.15 -3.01
N PRO A 152 13.19 9.48 -3.05
CA PRO A 152 12.98 10.26 -1.83
C PRO A 152 11.83 9.73 -0.98
N ASP A 153 12.03 9.66 0.34
CA ASP A 153 10.96 9.33 1.28
C ASP A 153 9.84 10.38 1.20
N ILE A 154 8.60 9.92 1.29
CA ILE A 154 7.43 10.79 1.36
C ILE A 154 7.03 10.94 2.84
N PRO A 155 7.02 12.18 3.37
CA PRO A 155 6.60 12.44 4.74
C PRO A 155 5.10 12.14 4.92
N PRO A 156 4.61 12.06 6.17
CA PRO A 156 3.20 11.76 6.46
C PRO A 156 2.23 12.68 5.72
N GLN A 157 1.32 12.08 4.96
CA GLN A 157 0.29 12.74 4.16
C GLN A 157 -1.08 12.17 4.46
N LYS A 158 -2.13 12.99 4.27
CA LYS A 158 -3.52 12.53 4.33
C LYS A 158 -3.87 11.69 3.11
N CYS A 159 -4.74 10.73 3.30
CA CYS A 159 -5.19 9.82 2.26
C CYS A 159 -6.71 9.91 2.06
N GLY A 160 -7.14 10.04 0.83
CA GLY A 160 -8.56 9.91 0.46
C GLY A 160 -8.95 8.44 0.32
N SER A 161 -10.19 8.11 0.69
CA SER A 161 -10.70 6.72 0.71
C SER A 161 -10.67 6.03 -0.66
N PHE A 162 -10.85 6.77 -1.74
CA PHE A 162 -10.95 6.23 -3.11
C PHE A 162 -9.63 6.23 -3.87
N SER A 163 -8.56 6.77 -3.30
CA SER A 163 -7.24 6.71 -3.92
C SER A 163 -6.69 5.27 -3.91
N GLY A 164 -5.75 4.97 -4.80
CA GLY A 164 -5.06 3.67 -4.78
C GLY A 164 -4.44 3.35 -3.41
N ILE A 165 -3.86 4.38 -2.77
CA ILE A 165 -3.29 4.25 -1.42
C ILE A 165 -4.39 3.99 -0.38
N GLY A 166 -5.56 4.65 -0.48
CA GLY A 166 -6.69 4.40 0.40
C GLY A 166 -7.22 2.97 0.26
N ARG A 167 -7.26 2.42 -0.95
CA ARG A 167 -7.62 1.02 -1.20
C ARG A 167 -6.59 0.06 -0.61
N ALA A 168 -5.30 0.34 -0.79
CA ALA A 168 -4.22 -0.45 -0.20
C ALA A 168 -4.29 -0.42 1.33
N ALA A 169 -4.51 0.75 1.93
CA ALA A 169 -4.67 0.91 3.37
C ALA A 169 -5.84 0.09 3.91
N ASN A 170 -7.01 0.18 3.28
CA ASN A 170 -8.17 -0.61 3.67
C ASN A 170 -7.92 -2.12 3.58
N TYR A 171 -7.25 -2.58 2.52
CA TYR A 171 -6.88 -3.99 2.40
C TYR A 171 -5.89 -4.42 3.50
N MET A 172 -4.85 -3.62 3.80
CA MET A 172 -3.91 -3.93 4.86
C MET A 172 -4.60 -4.02 6.22
N PHE A 173 -5.56 -3.13 6.49
CA PHE A 173 -6.36 -3.19 7.72
C PHE A 173 -7.20 -4.46 7.78
N TYR A 174 -7.89 -4.80 6.68
CA TYR A 174 -8.65 -6.04 6.56
C TYR A 174 -7.77 -7.27 6.80
N LYS A 175 -6.58 -7.30 6.23
CA LYS A 175 -5.62 -8.40 6.42
C LYS A 175 -5.24 -8.61 7.89
N CYS A 176 -5.12 -7.53 8.67
CA CYS A 176 -4.76 -7.59 10.08
C CYS A 176 -5.93 -7.91 11.01
N TYR A 177 -7.13 -7.40 10.69
CA TYR A 177 -8.26 -7.38 11.63
C TYR A 177 -9.53 -8.04 11.09
N ASN A 178 -9.51 -8.59 9.89
CA ASN A 178 -10.63 -9.27 9.22
C ASN A 178 -11.89 -8.39 9.05
N HIS A 179 -11.71 -7.08 9.02
CA HIS A 179 -12.72 -6.09 8.64
C HIS A 179 -12.03 -4.85 8.06
N TYR A 180 -12.73 -4.12 7.21
CA TYR A 180 -12.19 -2.90 6.62
C TYR A 180 -12.24 -1.74 7.64
N PHE A 181 -11.27 -0.84 7.55
CA PHE A 181 -11.29 0.39 8.35
C PHE A 181 -12.43 1.30 7.93
N GLN A 182 -12.73 1.30 6.62
CA GLN A 182 -13.84 2.03 5.99
C GLN A 182 -14.40 1.21 4.83
N LEU A 183 -15.68 1.27 4.64
CA LEU A 183 -16.41 0.71 3.49
C LEU A 183 -16.86 1.81 2.56
#